data_3a710f10d8e2f46aedd5a9d8fd88798c
#
_entry.id   3a710f10d8e2f46aedd5a9d8fd88798c
#
_cell.length_a   1.000
_cell.length_b   1.000
_cell.length_c   1.000
_cell.angle_alpha   90.00
_cell.angle_beta   90.00
_cell.angle_gamma   90.00
#
_symmetry.space_group_name_H-M   'P 1'
#
loop_
_entity.id
_entity.type
_entity.pdbx_description
1 polymer ?
#
loop_
_entity_poly.entity_id
_entity_poly.type
_entity_poly.pdbx_seq_one_letter_code
_entity_poly.pdbx_strand_id
1 'polypeptide(L)'
;MTQERLRLVRERLRSFPDFPVPGVLFRDISPLLKDPAAFRALLDLLEDHLRASFPQIDFIAGECLDSRGFLIGPSLAQRLGIGFVLVRKKGKLPGPTESVSYDLEYGKAELEIQSDAVEPGQKVVIVDDLLATGGTMCAACELMKRLKAEVLECLVVIELKFLKGSEKLKSIPFYSLLQYD
;
A
#
# COMPACT_ATOMS: atom_id res chain seq x y z
N MET A 1 -14.66 14.10 15.07
CA MET A 1 -13.97 12.77 15.15
C MET A 1 -13.06 12.50 13.94
N THR A 2 -13.57 12.41 12.71
CA THR A 2 -12.73 12.10 11.52
C THR A 2 -11.64 13.14 11.27
N GLN A 3 -11.96 14.43 11.30
CA GLN A 3 -10.98 15.51 11.11
C GLN A 3 -9.91 15.56 12.22
N GLU A 4 -10.29 15.28 13.45
CA GLU A 4 -9.36 15.23 14.59
C GLU A 4 -8.38 14.06 14.45
N ARG A 5 -8.84 12.87 14.05
CA ARG A 5 -7.99 11.71 13.75
C ARG A 5 -7.03 12.02 12.60
N LEU A 6 -7.53 12.64 11.52
CA LEU A 6 -6.71 13.02 10.37
C LEU A 6 -5.62 14.04 10.75
N ARG A 7 -5.98 15.01 11.62
CA ARG A 7 -5.02 15.98 12.15
C ARG A 7 -3.93 15.27 12.96
N LEU A 8 -4.31 14.37 13.88
CA LEU A 8 -3.37 13.61 14.69
C LEU A 8 -2.38 12.79 13.82
N VAL A 9 -2.87 12.12 12.79
CA VAL A 9 -2.03 11.39 11.83
C VAL A 9 -1.05 12.35 11.13
N ARG A 10 -1.55 13.47 10.62
CA ARG A 10 -0.74 14.46 9.90
C ARG A 10 0.36 15.07 10.76
N GLU A 11 0.08 15.37 12.02
CA GLU A 11 1.03 15.95 12.98
C GLU A 11 2.18 14.98 13.33
N ARG A 12 2.01 13.69 13.09
CA ARG A 12 3.04 12.65 13.32
C ARG A 12 3.86 12.30 12.09
N LEU A 13 3.62 12.98 10.97
CA LEU A 13 4.46 12.85 9.79
C LEU A 13 5.58 13.90 9.83
N ARG A 14 6.81 13.47 9.55
CA ARG A 14 7.96 14.36 9.41
C ARG A 14 8.40 14.44 7.97
N SER A 15 9.09 15.50 7.64
CA SER A 15 9.70 15.70 6.33
C SER A 15 11.17 16.00 6.47
N PHE A 16 11.98 15.32 5.66
CA PHE A 16 13.41 15.51 5.59
C PHE A 16 13.80 15.89 4.16
N PRO A 17 14.30 17.13 3.95
CA PRO A 17 14.80 17.49 2.64
C PRO A 17 16.10 16.74 2.34
N ASP A 18 16.37 16.56 1.05
CA ASP A 18 17.61 15.97 0.54
C ASP A 18 17.91 14.56 1.11
N PHE A 19 16.87 13.73 1.27
CA PHE A 19 17.01 12.35 1.71
C PHE A 19 16.19 11.40 0.80
N PRO A 20 16.73 10.23 0.41
CA PRO A 20 18.09 9.69 0.63
C PRO A 20 19.15 10.34 -0.26
N VAL A 21 18.73 11.16 -1.21
CA VAL A 21 19.61 11.89 -2.13
C VAL A 21 19.17 13.36 -2.25
N PRO A 22 20.06 14.27 -2.65
CA PRO A 22 19.73 15.67 -2.86
C PRO A 22 18.51 15.86 -3.78
N GLY A 23 17.63 16.80 -3.44
CA GLY A 23 16.41 17.12 -4.19
C GLY A 23 15.17 16.28 -3.84
N VAL A 24 15.31 15.25 -3.01
CA VAL A 24 14.18 14.44 -2.54
C VAL A 24 13.68 14.95 -1.20
N LEU A 25 12.37 15.22 -1.10
CA LEU A 25 11.71 15.51 0.17
C LEU A 25 11.07 14.22 0.71
N PHE A 26 11.76 13.61 1.67
CA PHE A 26 11.32 12.35 2.27
C PHE A 26 10.20 12.57 3.28
N ARG A 27 9.15 11.74 3.22
CA ARG A 27 8.07 11.71 4.20
C ARG A 27 8.26 10.52 5.13
N ASP A 28 8.50 10.81 6.40
CA ASP A 28 8.79 9.82 7.44
C ASP A 28 7.56 9.53 8.28
N ILE A 29 7.15 8.26 8.28
CA ILE A 29 6.03 7.75 9.09
C ILE A 29 6.48 7.17 10.44
N SER A 30 7.77 7.16 10.75
CA SER A 30 8.28 6.53 11.98
C SER A 30 7.65 7.11 13.26
N PRO A 31 7.43 8.44 13.39
CA PRO A 31 6.76 8.96 14.57
C PRO A 31 5.30 8.54 14.69
N LEU A 32 4.63 8.33 13.55
CA LEU A 32 3.26 7.81 13.52
C LEU A 32 3.20 6.38 14.06
N LEU A 33 4.14 5.54 13.68
CA LEU A 33 4.23 4.16 14.16
C LEU A 33 4.60 4.08 15.65
N LYS A 34 5.38 5.04 16.14
CA LYS A 34 5.81 5.13 17.55
C LYS A 34 4.69 5.60 18.48
N ASP A 35 3.72 6.36 17.99
CA ASP A 35 2.61 6.89 18.78
C ASP A 35 1.38 5.97 18.65
N PRO A 36 1.05 5.19 19.70
CA PRO A 36 -0.05 4.22 19.59
C PRO A 36 -1.42 4.89 19.38
N ALA A 37 -1.62 6.12 19.82
CA ALA A 37 -2.86 6.85 19.59
C ALA A 37 -2.98 7.31 18.14
N ALA A 38 -1.89 7.82 17.56
CA ALA A 38 -1.85 8.24 16.18
C ALA A 38 -1.93 7.04 15.22
N PHE A 39 -1.24 5.93 15.52
CA PHE A 39 -1.33 4.71 14.71
C PHE A 39 -2.73 4.09 14.75
N ARG A 40 -3.39 4.10 15.92
CA ARG A 40 -4.79 3.70 16.04
C ARG A 40 -5.70 4.60 15.21
N ALA A 41 -5.51 5.92 15.25
CA ALA A 41 -6.28 6.86 14.45
C ALA A 41 -6.12 6.60 12.95
N LEU A 42 -4.90 6.28 12.49
CA LEU A 42 -4.64 5.86 11.12
C LEU A 42 -5.46 4.63 10.75
N LEU A 43 -5.37 3.57 11.54
CA LEU A 43 -6.10 2.33 11.28
C LEU A 43 -7.61 2.54 11.30
N ASP A 44 -8.13 3.34 12.22
CA ASP A 44 -9.56 3.71 12.28
C ASP A 44 -10.02 4.38 10.99
N LEU A 45 -9.25 5.33 10.47
CA LEU A 45 -9.58 6.05 9.24
C LEU A 45 -9.59 5.12 8.02
N LEU A 46 -8.59 4.25 7.90
CA LEU A 46 -8.50 3.31 6.79
C LEU A 46 -9.60 2.22 6.88
N GLU A 47 -9.86 1.71 8.07
CA GLU A 47 -10.93 0.74 8.31
C GLU A 47 -12.30 1.34 7.99
N ASP A 48 -12.60 2.53 8.47
CA ASP A 48 -13.88 3.23 8.22
C ASP A 48 -14.09 3.43 6.72
N HIS A 49 -13.04 3.85 5.99
CA HIS A 49 -13.08 4.00 4.54
C HIS A 49 -13.43 2.68 3.83
N LEU A 50 -12.71 1.61 4.15
CA LEU A 50 -12.90 0.31 3.50
C LEU A 50 -14.27 -0.30 3.80
N ARG A 51 -14.74 -0.22 5.05
CA ARG A 51 -16.07 -0.72 5.43
C ARG A 51 -17.20 0.06 4.76
N ALA A 52 -17.02 1.37 4.56
CA ALA A 52 -18.01 2.19 3.87
C ALA A 52 -18.02 1.97 2.36
N SER A 53 -16.88 1.61 1.77
CA SER A 53 -16.70 1.49 0.32
C SER A 53 -17.00 0.08 -0.21
N PHE A 54 -16.70 -0.96 0.57
CA PHE A 54 -16.76 -2.35 0.10
C PHE A 54 -17.48 -3.26 1.08
N PRO A 55 -18.57 -3.95 0.64
CA PRO A 55 -19.32 -4.87 1.49
C PRO A 55 -18.54 -6.16 1.80
N GLN A 56 -17.61 -6.54 0.93
CA GLN A 56 -16.81 -7.74 1.07
C GLN A 56 -15.39 -7.50 0.57
N ILE A 57 -14.42 -7.82 1.42
CA ILE A 57 -12.99 -7.88 1.12
C ILE A 57 -12.49 -9.23 1.61
N ASP A 58 -11.84 -10.01 0.76
CA ASP A 58 -11.32 -11.33 1.15
C ASP A 58 -9.93 -11.21 1.78
N PHE A 59 -9.06 -10.37 1.22
CA PHE A 59 -7.69 -10.17 1.69
C PHE A 59 -7.23 -8.72 1.60
N ILE A 60 -6.32 -8.36 2.49
CA ILE A 60 -5.41 -7.23 2.30
C ILE A 60 -4.10 -7.79 1.72
N ALA A 61 -3.62 -7.22 0.63
CA ALA A 61 -2.29 -7.48 0.11
C ALA A 61 -1.37 -6.31 0.44
N GLY A 62 -0.19 -6.62 0.95
CA GLY A 62 0.81 -5.60 1.26
C GLY A 62 2.03 -5.76 0.39
N GLU A 63 2.51 -4.65 -0.16
CA GLU A 63 3.76 -4.57 -0.88
C GLU A 63 4.92 -4.29 0.07
N CYS A 64 6.03 -4.96 -0.20
CA CYS A 64 7.26 -4.76 0.53
C CYS A 64 8.44 -4.56 -0.40
N LEU A 65 8.66 -3.33 -0.81
CA LEU A 65 10.00 -2.96 -1.29
C LEU A 65 10.93 -2.66 -0.11
N ASP A 66 10.42 -2.01 0.97
CA ASP A 66 11.20 -1.64 2.16
C ASP A 66 10.42 -1.78 3.48
N SER A 67 9.60 -2.81 3.63
CA SER A 67 8.93 -3.23 4.89
C SER A 67 7.76 -2.37 5.40
N ARG A 68 7.48 -1.17 4.88
CA ARG A 68 6.50 -0.26 5.49
C ARG A 68 5.04 -0.66 5.22
N GLY A 69 4.71 -1.21 4.04
CA GLY A 69 3.39 -1.77 3.76
C GLY A 69 3.03 -2.94 4.69
N PHE A 70 4.04 -3.70 5.14
CA PHE A 70 3.87 -4.79 6.09
C PHE A 70 3.55 -4.31 7.53
N LEU A 71 3.83 -3.05 7.85
CA LEU A 71 3.51 -2.50 9.17
C LEU A 71 2.04 -2.11 9.28
N ILE A 72 1.42 -1.72 8.19
CA ILE A 72 0.03 -1.24 8.14
C ILE A 72 -0.92 -2.35 7.73
N GLY A 73 -0.56 -3.12 6.70
CA GLY A 73 -1.41 -4.14 6.09
C GLY A 73 -1.93 -5.20 7.05
N PRO A 74 -1.08 -5.92 7.78
CA PRO A 74 -1.51 -6.94 8.74
C PRO A 74 -2.40 -6.39 9.86
N SER A 75 -2.07 -5.19 10.37
CA SER A 75 -2.87 -4.54 11.41
C SER A 75 -4.26 -4.20 10.90
N LEU A 76 -4.36 -3.70 9.66
CA LEU A 76 -5.63 -3.38 9.02
C LEU A 76 -6.45 -4.65 8.72
N ALA A 77 -5.80 -5.71 8.22
CA ALA A 77 -6.45 -7.00 7.97
C ALA A 77 -7.04 -7.60 9.25
N GLN A 78 -6.29 -7.56 10.36
CA GLN A 78 -6.76 -8.01 11.66
C GLN A 78 -8.01 -7.25 12.11
N ARG A 79 -8.05 -5.94 11.95
CA ARG A 79 -9.23 -5.12 12.31
C ARG A 79 -10.44 -5.43 11.46
N LEU A 80 -10.23 -5.77 10.19
CA LEU A 80 -11.30 -6.16 9.26
C LEU A 80 -11.72 -7.63 9.44
N GLY A 81 -10.96 -8.43 10.20
CA GLY A 81 -11.24 -9.86 10.39
C GLY A 81 -10.95 -10.71 9.17
N ILE A 82 -9.98 -10.30 8.33
CA ILE A 82 -9.58 -10.97 7.09
C ILE A 82 -8.10 -11.29 7.08
N GLY A 83 -7.65 -12.07 6.08
CA GLY A 83 -6.26 -12.45 5.91
C GLY A 83 -5.40 -11.37 5.25
N PHE A 84 -4.08 -11.58 5.31
CA PHE A 84 -3.07 -10.74 4.70
C PHE A 84 -2.21 -11.55 3.74
N VAL A 85 -1.97 -11.04 2.54
CA VAL A 85 -1.20 -11.68 1.47
C VAL A 85 0.08 -10.89 1.22
N LEU A 86 1.19 -11.62 1.10
CA LEU A 86 2.52 -11.05 0.92
C LEU A 86 2.84 -10.87 -0.56
N VAL A 87 3.17 -9.64 -0.97
CA VAL A 87 3.84 -9.34 -2.22
C VAL A 87 5.26 -8.88 -1.90
N ARG A 88 6.27 -9.54 -2.46
CA ARG A 88 7.67 -9.29 -2.12
C ARG A 88 8.57 -9.20 -3.35
N LYS A 89 9.81 -8.71 -3.14
CA LYS A 89 10.88 -8.80 -4.15
C LYS A 89 11.15 -10.26 -4.48
N LYS A 90 11.43 -10.53 -5.75
CA LYS A 90 11.73 -11.88 -6.25
C LYS A 90 12.82 -12.57 -5.42
N GLY A 91 12.61 -13.86 -5.15
CA GLY A 91 13.51 -14.69 -4.35
C GLY A 91 13.31 -14.59 -2.83
N LYS A 92 12.25 -13.91 -2.38
CA LYS A 92 11.94 -13.75 -0.95
C LYS A 92 10.77 -14.60 -0.46
N LEU A 93 10.03 -15.22 -1.36
CA LEU A 93 8.92 -16.13 -1.02
C LEU A 93 9.26 -17.57 -1.38
N PRO A 94 8.94 -18.54 -0.50
CA PRO A 94 9.15 -19.95 -0.78
C PRO A 94 8.06 -20.55 -1.67
N GLY A 95 8.35 -21.67 -2.32
CA GLY A 95 7.41 -22.42 -3.12
C GLY A 95 7.17 -21.82 -4.51
N PRO A 96 6.12 -22.28 -5.21
CA PRO A 96 5.75 -21.73 -6.51
C PRO A 96 5.28 -20.29 -6.40
N THR A 97 5.80 -19.42 -7.27
CA THR A 97 5.47 -17.99 -7.29
C THR A 97 5.15 -17.51 -8.70
N GLU A 98 4.30 -16.48 -8.78
CA GLU A 98 4.14 -15.64 -9.96
C GLU A 98 4.99 -14.38 -9.79
N SER A 99 5.66 -13.96 -10.87
CA SER A 99 6.55 -12.79 -10.84
C SER A 99 6.21 -11.81 -11.94
N VAL A 100 6.40 -10.52 -11.65
CA VAL A 100 6.27 -9.42 -12.60
C VAL A 100 7.49 -8.52 -12.50
N SER A 101 8.08 -8.22 -13.66
CA SER A 101 9.14 -7.20 -13.77
C SER A 101 8.53 -5.82 -14.02
N TYR A 102 9.13 -4.79 -13.44
CA TYR A 102 8.77 -3.41 -13.69
C TYR A 102 10.01 -2.52 -13.75
N ASP A 103 9.90 -1.43 -14.52
CA ASP A 103 11.01 -0.52 -14.70
C ASP A 103 11.15 0.43 -13.52
N LEU A 104 12.38 0.61 -13.05
CA LEU A 104 12.82 1.65 -12.15
C LEU A 104 13.49 2.78 -12.95
N GLU A 105 13.75 3.91 -12.31
CA GLU A 105 14.53 4.99 -12.92
C GLU A 105 15.92 4.49 -13.34
N TYR A 106 16.48 3.57 -12.56
CA TYR A 106 17.74 2.88 -12.87
C TYR A 106 17.55 1.37 -12.74
N GLY A 107 17.38 0.67 -13.88
CA GLY A 107 17.27 -0.79 -13.93
C GLY A 107 15.83 -1.30 -13.82
N LYS A 108 15.73 -2.58 -13.51
CA LYS A 108 14.45 -3.30 -13.35
C LYS A 108 14.35 -3.90 -11.96
N ALA A 109 13.14 -3.94 -11.44
CA ALA A 109 12.80 -4.69 -10.25
C ALA A 109 11.77 -5.77 -10.58
N GLU A 110 11.74 -6.81 -9.76
CA GLU A 110 10.74 -7.89 -9.87
C GLU A 110 10.02 -8.06 -8.54
N LEU A 111 8.71 -8.16 -8.61
CA LEU A 111 7.85 -8.55 -7.49
C LEU A 111 7.33 -9.96 -7.72
N GLU A 112 7.07 -10.66 -6.64
CA GLU A 112 6.47 -11.98 -6.65
C GLU A 112 5.38 -12.13 -5.60
N ILE A 113 4.48 -13.06 -5.87
CA ILE A 113 3.43 -13.54 -4.98
C ILE A 113 3.41 -15.07 -5.05
N GLN A 114 3.08 -15.73 -3.96
CA GLN A 114 2.89 -17.18 -4.00
C GLN A 114 1.69 -17.54 -4.89
N SER A 115 1.83 -18.58 -5.70
CA SER A 115 0.81 -18.96 -6.71
C SER A 115 -0.53 -19.38 -6.09
N ASP A 116 -0.51 -19.80 -4.82
CA ASP A 116 -1.67 -20.22 -4.03
C ASP A 116 -2.15 -19.15 -3.05
N ALA A 117 -1.62 -17.92 -3.13
CA ALA A 117 -1.92 -16.85 -2.17
C ALA A 117 -3.38 -16.39 -2.23
N VAL A 118 -3.97 -16.37 -3.41
CA VAL A 118 -5.38 -16.03 -3.65
C VAL A 118 -5.99 -16.96 -4.71
N GLU A 119 -7.29 -17.17 -4.60
CA GLU A 119 -8.05 -17.92 -5.60
C GLU A 119 -8.72 -16.99 -6.59
N PRO A 120 -9.00 -17.47 -7.83
CA PRO A 120 -9.73 -16.71 -8.82
C PRO A 120 -11.04 -16.13 -8.29
N GLY A 121 -11.30 -14.86 -8.54
CA GLY A 121 -12.50 -14.16 -8.11
C GLY A 121 -12.47 -13.60 -6.70
N GLN A 122 -11.45 -13.90 -5.89
CA GLN A 122 -11.31 -13.29 -4.57
C GLN A 122 -11.02 -11.80 -4.66
N LYS A 123 -11.54 -11.04 -3.71
CA LYS A 123 -11.52 -9.58 -3.67
C LYS A 123 -10.41 -9.09 -2.75
N VAL A 124 -9.52 -8.29 -3.31
CA VAL A 124 -8.28 -7.85 -2.64
C VAL A 124 -8.18 -6.33 -2.64
N VAL A 125 -7.77 -5.76 -1.53
CA VAL A 125 -7.30 -4.38 -1.41
C VAL A 125 -5.78 -4.40 -1.25
N ILE A 126 -5.08 -3.65 -2.10
CA ILE A 126 -3.62 -3.53 -2.03
C ILE A 126 -3.27 -2.30 -1.21
N VAL A 127 -2.44 -2.47 -0.18
CA VAL A 127 -2.08 -1.41 0.77
C VAL A 127 -0.59 -1.13 0.74
N ASP A 128 -0.23 0.15 0.67
CA ASP A 128 1.14 0.62 0.87
C ASP A 128 1.15 1.91 1.71
N ASP A 129 2.32 2.34 2.17
CA ASP A 129 2.46 3.59 2.92
C ASP A 129 2.44 4.82 2.01
N LEU A 130 3.03 4.74 0.84
CA LEU A 130 3.23 5.88 -0.05
C LEU A 130 3.08 5.50 -1.52
N LEU A 131 2.40 6.34 -2.29
CA LEU A 131 2.41 6.29 -3.74
C LEU A 131 3.28 7.41 -4.29
N ALA A 132 4.38 7.04 -4.95
CA ALA A 132 5.27 7.95 -5.68
C ALA A 132 4.98 7.89 -7.18
N THR A 133 5.79 7.15 -7.93
CA THR A 133 5.63 7.01 -9.40
C THR A 133 4.59 5.96 -9.81
N GLY A 134 4.14 5.13 -8.88
CA GLY A 134 3.12 4.11 -9.10
C GLY A 134 3.61 2.80 -9.73
N GLY A 135 4.90 2.66 -10.01
CA GLY A 135 5.43 1.45 -10.66
C GLY A 135 5.24 0.18 -9.85
N THR A 136 5.55 0.23 -8.57
CA THR A 136 5.39 -0.90 -7.63
C THR A 136 3.92 -1.29 -7.47
N MET A 137 3.05 -0.32 -7.26
CA MET A 137 1.61 -0.56 -7.14
C MET A 137 1.02 -1.18 -8.41
N CYS A 138 1.43 -0.72 -9.59
CA CYS A 138 1.02 -1.32 -10.86
C CYS A 138 1.50 -2.78 -10.98
N ALA A 139 2.72 -3.07 -10.55
CA ALA A 139 3.25 -4.43 -10.56
C ALA A 139 2.46 -5.37 -9.64
N ALA A 140 2.08 -4.91 -8.46
CA ALA A 140 1.22 -5.69 -7.56
C ALA A 140 -0.18 -5.93 -8.17
N CYS A 141 -0.78 -4.93 -8.79
CA CYS A 141 -2.04 -5.10 -9.52
C CYS A 141 -1.92 -6.15 -10.63
N GLU A 142 -0.82 -6.17 -11.36
CA GLU A 142 -0.57 -7.16 -12.40
C GLU A 142 -0.42 -8.57 -11.82
N LEU A 143 0.23 -8.74 -10.68
CA LEU A 143 0.30 -10.03 -9.97
C LEU A 143 -1.09 -10.54 -9.58
N MET A 144 -1.94 -9.68 -9.03
CA MET A 144 -3.32 -10.03 -8.69
C MET A 144 -4.11 -10.46 -9.93
N LYS A 145 -3.93 -9.74 -11.04
CA LYS A 145 -4.57 -10.06 -12.31
C LYS A 145 -4.13 -11.45 -12.84
N ARG A 146 -2.85 -11.80 -12.72
CA ARG A 146 -2.35 -13.13 -13.12
C ARG A 146 -2.96 -14.25 -12.29
N LEU A 147 -3.20 -14.02 -11.01
CA LEU A 147 -3.92 -14.94 -10.14
C LEU A 147 -5.44 -14.87 -10.31
N LYS A 148 -5.95 -14.03 -11.23
CA LYS A 148 -7.38 -13.79 -11.50
C LYS A 148 -8.16 -13.30 -10.28
N ALA A 149 -7.50 -12.64 -9.36
CA ALA A 149 -8.13 -11.92 -8.26
C ALA A 149 -8.70 -10.59 -8.73
N GLU A 150 -9.69 -10.08 -8.04
CA GLU A 150 -10.30 -8.78 -8.27
C GLU A 150 -9.66 -7.74 -7.33
N VAL A 151 -8.95 -6.75 -7.87
CA VAL A 151 -8.43 -5.63 -7.09
C VAL A 151 -9.54 -4.61 -6.91
N LEU A 152 -10.05 -4.48 -5.70
CA LEU A 152 -11.10 -3.52 -5.36
C LEU A 152 -10.57 -2.09 -5.32
N GLU A 153 -9.40 -1.90 -4.72
CA GLU A 153 -8.78 -0.60 -4.52
C GLU A 153 -7.28 -0.73 -4.24
N CYS A 154 -6.53 0.28 -4.65
CA CYS A 154 -5.19 0.54 -4.16
C CYS A 154 -5.28 1.63 -3.09
N LEU A 155 -4.84 1.34 -1.88
CA LEU A 155 -4.96 2.18 -0.70
C LEU A 155 -3.57 2.58 -0.20
N VAL A 156 -3.32 3.87 -0.05
CA VAL A 156 -2.07 4.37 0.54
C VAL A 156 -2.34 5.43 1.61
N VAL A 157 -1.40 5.58 2.53
CA VAL A 157 -1.45 6.65 3.52
C VAL A 157 -1.11 8.00 2.88
N ILE A 158 -0.06 8.02 2.05
CA ILE A 158 0.48 9.25 1.44
C ILE A 158 0.53 9.12 -0.08
N GLU A 159 0.03 10.14 -0.77
CA GLU A 159 0.22 10.31 -2.21
C GLU A 159 1.07 11.55 -2.49
N LEU A 160 2.11 11.38 -3.32
CA LEU A 160 2.90 12.46 -3.89
C LEU A 160 2.32 12.83 -5.26
N LYS A 161 1.39 13.78 -5.30
CA LYS A 161 0.62 14.13 -6.50
C LYS A 161 1.47 14.59 -7.67
N PHE A 162 2.54 15.30 -7.41
CA PHE A 162 3.43 15.82 -8.45
C PHE A 162 4.09 14.72 -9.29
N LEU A 163 4.17 13.49 -8.76
CA LEU A 163 4.70 12.32 -9.48
C LEU A 163 3.65 11.58 -10.32
N LYS A 164 2.37 11.95 -10.18
CA LYS A 164 1.25 11.42 -10.97
C LYS A 164 1.15 9.89 -11.00
N GLY A 165 1.56 9.25 -9.91
CA GLY A 165 1.56 7.78 -9.80
C GLY A 165 0.18 7.17 -9.96
N SER A 166 -0.87 7.83 -9.46
CA SER A 166 -2.25 7.36 -9.58
C SER A 166 -2.76 7.29 -11.02
N GLU A 167 -2.22 8.11 -11.95
CA GLU A 167 -2.57 8.05 -13.37
C GLU A 167 -2.17 6.71 -14.02
N LYS A 168 -1.13 6.04 -13.49
CA LYS A 168 -0.68 4.73 -13.98
C LYS A 168 -1.62 3.59 -13.60
N LEU A 169 -2.43 3.75 -12.56
CA LEU A 169 -3.38 2.74 -12.11
C LEU A 169 -4.61 2.62 -13.01
N LYS A 170 -4.81 3.59 -13.91
CA LYS A 170 -5.86 3.59 -14.94
C LYS A 170 -7.26 3.39 -14.34
N SER A 171 -7.85 2.21 -14.60
CA SER A 171 -9.22 1.87 -14.19
C SER A 171 -9.32 1.29 -12.77
N ILE A 172 -8.20 1.06 -12.09
CA ILE A 172 -8.22 0.51 -10.73
C ILE A 172 -8.52 1.64 -9.75
N PRO A 173 -9.54 1.50 -8.89
CA PRO A 173 -9.83 2.51 -7.87
C PRO A 173 -8.63 2.77 -6.97
N PHE A 174 -8.42 4.03 -6.64
CA PHE A 174 -7.30 4.47 -5.82
C PHE A 174 -7.77 5.41 -4.72
N TYR A 175 -7.26 5.21 -3.52
CA TYR A 175 -7.51 6.08 -2.37
C TYR A 175 -6.21 6.43 -1.65
N SER A 176 -6.03 7.71 -1.35
CA SER A 176 -4.95 8.21 -0.51
C SER A 176 -5.51 9.00 0.67
N LEU A 177 -5.06 8.69 1.88
CA LEU A 177 -5.52 9.39 3.08
C LEU A 177 -5.00 10.83 3.14
N LEU A 178 -3.73 11.02 2.79
CA LEU A 178 -3.04 12.32 2.77
C LEU A 178 -2.39 12.56 1.41
N GLN A 179 -2.49 13.78 0.93
CA GLN A 179 -1.97 14.20 -0.37
C GLN A 179 -1.00 15.34 -0.19
N TYR A 180 0.12 15.29 -0.92
CA TYR A 180 1.14 16.34 -0.97
C TYR A 180 1.46 16.71 -2.41
N ASP A 181 1.50 18.02 -2.66
CA ASP A 181 1.89 18.59 -3.94
C ASP A 181 3.40 18.74 -4.04
#